data_3c007c5ce3b5040d38688dfa55a57262
#
_entry.id   3c007c5ce3b5040d38688dfa55a57262
#
_cell.length_a   1.000
_cell.length_b   1.000
_cell.length_c   1.000
_cell.angle_alpha   90.00
_cell.angle_beta   90.00
_cell.angle_gamma   90.00
#
_symmetry.space_group_name_H-M   'P 1'
#
loop_
_entity.id
_entity.type
_entity.pdbx_description
1 polymer ?
#
loop_
_entity_poly.entity_id
_entity_poly.type
_entity_poly.pdbx_seq_one_letter_code
_entity_poly.pdbx_strand_id
1 'polypeptide(L)'
;MLNTSDNLILSALFDSSSVLRPFTLSNIKDIPAHGSIIYTVFLDQSDFIYVGIGGLSGKSVTDRNPRSRIRQHTQGTRSGDQFCIYIQDFYVLPTLLGQSYTPVKGHLDRLTKEFIQTRLSYRYAVIQSDDSDKVVRRIERELQSGQHGHPIPKLNGMTQ
;
A
#
# COMPACT_ATOMS: atom_id res chain seq x y z
N MET A 1 11.65 -8.62 -21.87
CA MET A 1 12.51 -7.52 -21.40
C MET A 1 11.61 -6.42 -20.83
N LEU A 2 11.92 -5.94 -19.64
CA LEU A 2 11.28 -4.74 -19.08
C LEU A 2 11.63 -3.52 -19.95
N ASN A 3 10.67 -2.65 -20.17
CA ASN A 3 10.97 -1.36 -20.81
C ASN A 3 11.63 -0.41 -19.79
N THR A 4 12.24 0.65 -20.26
CA THR A 4 12.94 1.64 -19.40
C THR A 4 12.00 2.24 -18.34
N SER A 5 10.73 2.44 -18.67
CA SER A 5 9.74 3.00 -17.73
C SER A 5 9.40 2.02 -16.62
N ASP A 6 9.28 0.73 -16.90
CA ASP A 6 9.03 -0.30 -15.88
C ASP A 6 10.20 -0.39 -14.90
N ASN A 7 11.44 -0.32 -15.38
CA ASN A 7 12.63 -0.31 -14.53
C ASN A 7 12.65 0.87 -13.56
N LEU A 8 12.26 2.07 -14.02
CA LEU A 8 12.16 3.24 -13.13
C LEU A 8 11.09 3.07 -12.06
N ILE A 9 9.95 2.48 -12.42
CA ILE A 9 8.88 2.20 -11.46
C ILE A 9 9.36 1.19 -10.41
N LEU A 10 9.93 0.07 -10.83
CA LEU A 10 10.44 -0.96 -9.91
C LEU A 10 11.56 -0.44 -9.02
N SER A 11 12.45 0.39 -9.56
CA SER A 11 13.49 1.08 -8.78
C SER A 11 12.86 1.98 -7.70
N ALA A 12 11.85 2.77 -8.02
CA ALA A 12 11.14 3.59 -7.04
C ALA A 12 10.48 2.76 -5.93
N LEU A 13 10.04 1.54 -6.22
CA LEU A 13 9.35 0.67 -5.28
C LEU A 13 10.29 -0.15 -4.38
N PHE A 14 11.50 -0.51 -4.86
CA PHE A 14 12.35 -1.49 -4.19
C PHE A 14 13.78 -1.05 -3.90
N ASP A 15 14.34 -0.07 -4.63
CA ASP A 15 15.74 0.33 -4.39
C ASP A 15 15.93 0.88 -2.98
N SER A 16 17.04 0.50 -2.37
CA SER A 16 17.42 1.00 -1.05
C SER A 16 17.65 2.52 -1.01
N SER A 17 17.93 3.13 -2.16
CA SER A 17 18.05 4.58 -2.33
C SER A 17 16.70 5.30 -2.37
N SER A 18 15.60 4.57 -2.63
CA SER A 18 14.25 5.13 -2.65
C SER A 18 13.74 5.35 -1.22
N VAL A 19 13.16 6.53 -0.99
CA VAL A 19 12.72 6.93 0.35
C VAL A 19 11.57 6.05 0.84
N LEU A 20 11.80 5.42 1.98
CA LEU A 20 10.78 4.66 2.70
C LEU A 20 10.02 5.60 3.64
N ARG A 21 8.71 5.70 3.48
CA ARG A 21 7.85 6.69 4.17
C ARG A 21 6.90 6.03 5.15
N PRO A 22 6.87 6.44 6.42
CA PRO A 22 5.80 6.07 7.34
C PRO A 22 4.43 6.57 6.87
N PHE A 23 3.36 5.87 7.27
CA PHE A 23 1.98 6.25 6.98
C PHE A 23 1.53 7.45 7.81
N THR A 24 2.00 8.65 7.46
CA THR A 24 1.63 9.91 8.12
C THR A 24 0.98 10.87 7.13
N LEU A 25 0.16 11.80 7.65
CA LEU A 25 -0.49 12.79 6.80
C LEU A 25 0.51 13.74 6.11
N SER A 26 1.67 14.00 6.75
CA SER A 26 2.73 14.81 6.14
C SER A 26 3.31 14.13 4.90
N ASN A 27 3.62 12.85 4.98
CA ASN A 27 4.19 12.10 3.85
C ASN A 27 3.21 11.93 2.68
N ILE A 28 1.91 11.92 2.96
CA ILE A 28 0.88 11.85 1.91
C ILE A 28 0.85 13.13 1.06
N LYS A 29 1.18 14.28 1.64
CA LYS A 29 1.21 15.55 0.91
C LYS A 29 2.30 15.59 -0.15
N ASP A 30 3.38 14.82 0.02
CA ASP A 30 4.50 14.72 -0.93
C ASP A 30 4.14 13.91 -2.18
N ILE A 31 3.09 13.10 -2.13
CA ILE A 31 2.58 12.38 -3.30
C ILE A 31 2.00 13.40 -4.28
N PRO A 32 2.29 13.33 -5.59
CA PRO A 32 1.70 14.20 -6.60
C PRO A 32 0.17 14.25 -6.51
N ALA A 33 -0.42 15.38 -6.90
CA ALA A 33 -1.87 15.59 -6.79
C ALA A 33 -2.67 14.76 -7.82
N HIS A 34 -2.05 14.44 -8.95
CA HIS A 34 -2.71 13.79 -10.09
C HIS A 34 -1.92 12.57 -10.58
N GLY A 35 -2.62 11.63 -11.18
CA GLY A 35 -2.06 10.41 -11.75
C GLY A 35 -2.54 9.14 -11.05
N SER A 36 -2.04 8.00 -11.53
CA SER A 36 -2.22 6.71 -10.86
C SER A 36 -0.98 6.35 -10.04
N ILE A 37 -1.18 5.77 -8.88
CA ILE A 37 -0.11 5.35 -7.97
C ILE A 37 -0.04 3.83 -7.91
N ILE A 38 1.19 3.31 -7.87
CA ILE A 38 1.50 1.98 -7.36
C ILE A 38 2.41 2.14 -6.14
N TYR A 39 2.21 1.33 -5.12
CA TYR A 39 2.99 1.40 -3.88
C TYR A 39 3.23 0.02 -3.30
N THR A 40 4.36 -0.12 -2.64
CA THR A 40 4.77 -1.30 -1.88
C THR A 40 4.80 -0.96 -0.40
N VAL A 41 4.35 -1.89 0.45
CA VAL A 41 4.31 -1.72 1.91
C VAL A 41 5.26 -2.71 2.56
N PHE A 42 6.01 -2.20 3.52
CA PHE A 42 7.02 -2.95 4.26
C PHE A 42 6.70 -2.91 5.76
N LEU A 43 6.73 -4.08 6.40
CA LEU A 43 6.73 -4.22 7.83
C LEU A 43 8.15 -4.07 8.35
N ASP A 44 8.32 -3.26 9.41
CA ASP A 44 9.62 -3.02 10.05
C ASP A 44 10.72 -2.64 9.05
N GLN A 45 10.35 -1.87 8.02
CA GLN A 45 11.21 -1.30 6.97
C GLN A 45 11.83 -2.30 5.97
N SER A 46 11.68 -3.59 6.15
CA SER A 46 12.35 -4.60 5.33
C SER A 46 11.45 -5.68 4.75
N ASP A 47 10.41 -6.07 5.47
CA ASP A 47 9.57 -7.20 5.07
C ASP A 47 8.46 -6.74 4.13
N PHE A 48 8.57 -7.08 2.85
CA PHE A 48 7.58 -6.74 1.82
C PHE A 48 6.28 -7.51 2.02
N ILE A 49 5.23 -6.82 2.46
CA ILE A 49 3.96 -7.45 2.84
C ILE A 49 2.79 -7.16 1.90
N TYR A 50 2.82 -6.07 1.15
CA TYR A 50 1.68 -5.68 0.34
C TYR A 50 2.08 -4.81 -0.85
N VAL A 51 1.42 -4.99 -1.98
CA VAL A 51 1.41 -4.08 -3.11
C VAL A 51 -0.02 -3.62 -3.40
N GLY A 52 -0.18 -2.35 -3.69
CA GLY A 52 -1.49 -1.78 -4.01
C GLY A 52 -1.40 -0.65 -5.02
N ILE A 53 -2.56 -0.28 -5.53
CA ILE A 53 -2.71 0.78 -6.54
C ILE A 53 -3.82 1.75 -6.14
N GLY A 54 -3.78 2.96 -6.69
CA GLY A 54 -4.77 3.99 -6.47
C GLY A 54 -4.79 5.00 -7.60
N GLY A 55 -5.69 6.00 -7.52
CA GLY A 55 -5.84 6.98 -8.57
C GLY A 55 -6.36 6.38 -9.87
N LEU A 56 -7.31 5.45 -9.79
CA LEU A 56 -7.85 4.73 -10.96
C LEU A 56 -9.16 5.31 -11.47
N SER A 57 -9.79 6.17 -10.67
CA SER A 57 -11.05 6.83 -11.02
C SER A 57 -10.77 8.14 -11.75
N GLY A 58 -11.59 8.45 -12.74
CA GLY A 58 -11.47 9.67 -13.52
C GLY A 58 -11.26 9.41 -15.02
N LYS A 59 -11.80 10.31 -15.85
CA LYS A 59 -11.70 10.21 -17.32
C LYS A 59 -10.33 10.62 -17.85
N SER A 60 -9.67 11.53 -17.14
CA SER A 60 -8.33 12.00 -17.49
C SER A 60 -7.35 11.79 -16.33
N VAL A 61 -6.07 11.87 -16.62
CA VAL A 61 -5.02 11.77 -15.61
C VAL A 61 -5.13 12.84 -14.53
N THR A 62 -5.63 14.02 -14.87
CA THR A 62 -5.83 15.15 -13.94
C THR A 62 -6.98 14.93 -12.95
N ASP A 63 -7.94 14.08 -13.29
CA ASP A 63 -9.06 13.73 -12.39
C ASP A 63 -8.67 12.67 -11.37
N ARG A 64 -7.57 11.97 -11.59
CA ARG A 64 -7.12 10.86 -10.76
C ARG A 64 -6.40 11.36 -9.50
N ASN A 65 -6.78 10.84 -8.34
CA ASN A 65 -6.18 11.23 -7.06
C ASN A 65 -5.35 10.08 -6.46
N PRO A 66 -4.03 10.07 -6.65
CA PRO A 66 -3.16 9.02 -6.13
C PRO A 66 -3.07 9.00 -4.60
N ARG A 67 -3.36 10.12 -3.92
CA ARG A 67 -3.27 10.25 -2.45
C ARG A 67 -4.40 9.55 -1.70
N SER A 68 -5.57 9.40 -2.35
CA SER A 68 -6.79 8.95 -1.68
C SER A 68 -6.64 7.58 -1.05
N ARG A 69 -5.99 6.62 -1.75
CA ARG A 69 -5.82 5.26 -1.27
C ARG A 69 -4.88 5.17 -0.07
N ILE A 70 -3.73 5.84 -0.13
CA ILE A 70 -2.78 5.89 0.99
C ILE A 70 -3.42 6.58 2.21
N ARG A 71 -4.16 7.67 1.98
CA ARG A 71 -4.91 8.35 3.04
C ARG A 71 -5.93 7.43 3.72
N GLN A 72 -6.66 6.63 2.94
CA GLN A 72 -7.62 5.66 3.46
C GLN A 72 -6.93 4.65 4.39
N HIS A 73 -5.80 4.10 3.97
CA HIS A 73 -5.01 3.17 4.79
C HIS A 73 -4.56 3.77 6.12
N THR A 74 -4.18 5.06 6.15
CA THR A 74 -3.75 5.72 7.40
C THR A 74 -4.84 5.83 8.45
N GLN A 75 -6.11 5.66 8.08
CA GLN A 75 -7.22 5.71 9.04
C GLN A 75 -7.33 4.44 9.88
N GLY A 76 -6.81 3.33 9.40
CA GLY A 76 -6.91 2.03 10.07
C GLY A 76 -8.33 1.46 10.15
N THR A 77 -9.27 2.05 9.39
CA THR A 77 -10.68 1.67 9.45
C THR A 77 -10.93 0.46 8.55
N ARG A 78 -11.49 -0.59 9.13
CA ARG A 78 -11.79 -1.85 8.43
C ARG A 78 -12.86 -1.68 7.34
N SER A 79 -13.83 -0.80 7.54
CA SER A 79 -14.93 -0.58 6.60
C SER A 79 -14.43 -0.01 5.28
N GLY A 80 -14.60 -0.78 4.19
CA GLY A 80 -14.25 -0.35 2.83
C GLY A 80 -12.76 -0.39 2.49
N ASP A 81 -11.91 -0.94 3.37
CA ASP A 81 -10.47 -1.05 3.13
C ASP A 81 -9.94 -2.45 3.40
N GLN A 82 -9.75 -3.23 2.32
CA GLN A 82 -9.24 -4.60 2.40
C GLN A 82 -7.84 -4.67 3.03
N PHE A 83 -6.98 -3.68 2.80
CA PHE A 83 -5.67 -3.61 3.43
C PHE A 83 -5.79 -3.54 4.96
N CYS A 84 -6.66 -2.66 5.47
CA CYS A 84 -6.89 -2.55 6.92
C CYS A 84 -7.49 -3.83 7.51
N ILE A 85 -8.33 -4.56 6.75
CA ILE A 85 -8.82 -5.88 7.15
C ILE A 85 -7.64 -6.85 7.34
N TYR A 86 -6.75 -6.96 6.36
CA TYR A 86 -5.59 -7.85 6.45
C TYR A 86 -4.66 -7.47 7.61
N ILE A 87 -4.36 -6.19 7.78
CA ILE A 87 -3.51 -5.75 8.92
C ILE A 87 -4.17 -6.12 10.26
N GLN A 88 -5.46 -5.90 10.39
CA GLN A 88 -6.17 -6.25 11.62
C GLN A 88 -6.15 -7.75 11.88
N ASP A 89 -6.49 -8.57 10.88
CA ASP A 89 -6.64 -10.00 11.04
C ASP A 89 -5.30 -10.72 11.23
N PHE A 90 -4.24 -10.30 10.53
CA PHE A 90 -2.95 -11.00 10.54
C PHE A 90 -1.92 -10.45 11.51
N TYR A 91 -2.03 -9.19 11.93
CA TYR A 91 -1.03 -8.55 12.78
C TYR A 91 -1.58 -8.02 14.10
N VAL A 92 -2.80 -7.47 14.13
CA VAL A 92 -3.37 -6.88 15.34
C VAL A 92 -4.06 -7.93 16.20
N LEU A 93 -5.01 -8.67 15.65
CA LEU A 93 -5.75 -9.69 16.41
C LEU A 93 -4.85 -10.76 17.06
N PRO A 94 -3.80 -11.27 16.41
CA PRO A 94 -2.91 -12.24 17.06
C PRO A 94 -2.25 -11.72 18.33
N THR A 95 -2.00 -10.40 18.44
CA THR A 95 -1.41 -9.82 19.66
C THR A 95 -2.38 -9.78 20.84
N LEU A 96 -3.68 -9.91 20.60
CA LEU A 96 -4.72 -9.92 21.61
C LEU A 96 -5.08 -11.34 22.09
N LEU A 97 -4.59 -12.38 21.41
CA LEU A 97 -4.86 -13.76 21.79
C LEU A 97 -4.26 -14.06 23.18
N GLY A 98 -5.07 -14.64 24.06
CA GLY A 98 -4.67 -14.96 25.43
C GLY A 98 -4.73 -13.76 26.41
N GLN A 99 -5.11 -12.58 25.95
CA GLN A 99 -5.37 -11.43 26.84
C GLN A 99 -6.87 -11.34 27.19
N SER A 100 -7.17 -10.80 28.36
CA SER A 100 -8.55 -10.43 28.69
C SER A 100 -8.95 -9.21 27.85
N TYR A 101 -9.66 -9.45 26.78
CA TYR A 101 -10.12 -8.42 25.87
C TYR A 101 -11.62 -8.18 26.03
N THR A 102 -11.99 -6.97 26.39
CA THR A 102 -13.39 -6.53 26.38
C THR A 102 -13.62 -5.70 25.11
N PRO A 103 -14.51 -6.15 24.21
CA PRO A 103 -14.80 -5.41 22.98
C PRO A 103 -15.31 -3.98 23.29
N VAL A 104 -14.65 -2.99 22.74
CA VAL A 104 -15.06 -1.59 22.76
C VAL A 104 -15.16 -1.07 21.34
N LYS A 105 -16.26 -0.38 21.02
CA LYS A 105 -16.48 0.18 19.69
C LYS A 105 -15.27 1.00 19.22
N GLY A 106 -14.76 0.69 18.03
CA GLY A 106 -13.63 1.38 17.42
C GLY A 106 -12.25 1.04 18.02
N HIS A 107 -12.18 0.15 18.99
CA HIS A 107 -10.89 -0.21 19.60
C HIS A 107 -9.96 -0.92 18.58
N LEU A 108 -10.47 -1.88 17.83
CA LEU A 108 -9.68 -2.58 16.82
C LEU A 108 -9.22 -1.64 15.69
N ASP A 109 -10.06 -0.72 15.24
CA ASP A 109 -9.67 0.28 14.24
C ASP A 109 -8.55 1.18 14.77
N ARG A 110 -8.60 1.57 16.05
CA ARG A 110 -7.53 2.36 16.69
C ARG A 110 -6.21 1.58 16.76
N LEU A 111 -6.25 0.32 17.18
CA LEU A 111 -5.06 -0.55 17.21
C LEU A 111 -4.50 -0.79 15.81
N THR A 112 -5.37 -0.99 14.82
CA THR A 112 -4.98 -1.15 13.41
C THR A 112 -4.31 0.12 12.89
N LYS A 113 -4.87 1.29 13.18
CA LYS A 113 -4.28 2.58 12.84
C LYS A 113 -2.90 2.77 13.47
N GLU A 114 -2.79 2.49 14.77
CA GLU A 114 -1.52 2.57 15.50
C GLU A 114 -0.47 1.65 14.89
N PHE A 115 -0.83 0.39 14.60
CA PHE A 115 0.06 -0.56 13.95
C PHE A 115 0.55 -0.04 12.59
N ILE A 116 -0.37 0.44 11.75
CA ILE A 116 -0.03 0.98 10.42
C ILE A 116 0.95 2.16 10.55
N GLN A 117 0.68 3.09 11.47
CA GLN A 117 1.48 4.31 11.61
C GLN A 117 2.85 4.08 12.26
N THR A 118 2.98 3.05 13.11
CA THR A 118 4.23 2.78 13.85
C THR A 118 5.09 1.69 13.25
N ARG A 119 4.50 0.70 12.58
CA ARG A 119 5.22 -0.48 12.10
C ARG A 119 5.34 -0.56 10.58
N LEU A 120 4.49 0.16 9.84
CA LEU A 120 4.48 0.08 8.39
C LEU A 120 5.07 1.32 7.74
N SER A 121 5.74 1.08 6.62
CA SER A 121 6.24 2.12 5.75
C SER A 121 5.97 1.74 4.29
N TYR A 122 5.95 2.73 3.40
CA TYR A 122 5.69 2.50 1.99
C TYR A 122 6.67 3.23 1.08
N ARG A 123 6.83 2.69 -0.12
CA ARG A 123 7.44 3.34 -1.28
C ARG A 123 6.39 3.44 -2.38
N TYR A 124 6.55 4.38 -3.28
CA TYR A 124 5.58 4.55 -4.36
C TYR A 124 6.20 5.09 -5.64
N ALA A 125 5.50 4.85 -6.74
CA ALA A 125 5.67 5.53 -8.01
C ALA A 125 4.32 6.11 -8.45
N VAL A 126 4.32 7.34 -8.99
CA VAL A 126 3.13 7.95 -9.60
C VAL A 126 3.36 8.09 -11.08
N ILE A 127 2.40 7.62 -11.87
CA ILE A 127 2.43 7.65 -13.31
C ILE A 127 1.41 8.68 -13.79
N GLN A 128 1.90 9.66 -14.53
CA GLN A 128 1.11 10.79 -15.03
C GLN A 128 0.93 10.71 -16.55
N SER A 129 0.32 9.62 -17.00
CA SER A 129 -0.05 9.41 -18.40
C SER A 129 -1.49 8.94 -18.52
N ASP A 130 -2.09 9.06 -19.67
CA ASP A 130 -3.48 8.64 -19.88
C ASP A 130 -3.66 7.13 -19.69
N ASP A 131 -2.62 6.33 -19.98
CA ASP A 131 -2.60 4.89 -19.76
C ASP A 131 -2.13 4.47 -18.36
N SER A 132 -1.97 5.40 -17.42
CA SER A 132 -1.39 5.13 -16.09
C SER A 132 -2.14 4.04 -15.32
N ASP A 133 -3.46 3.95 -15.44
CA ASP A 133 -4.26 2.93 -14.80
C ASP A 133 -3.94 1.51 -15.32
N LYS A 134 -3.70 1.36 -16.62
CA LYS A 134 -3.31 0.08 -17.23
C LYS A 134 -1.91 -0.33 -16.77
N VAL A 135 -0.99 0.61 -16.72
CA VAL A 135 0.40 0.36 -16.29
C VAL A 135 0.45 -0.09 -14.84
N VAL A 136 -0.19 0.64 -13.91
CA VAL A 136 -0.16 0.26 -12.48
C VAL A 136 -0.85 -1.09 -12.23
N ARG A 137 -1.96 -1.39 -12.92
CA ARG A 137 -2.66 -2.69 -12.80
C ARG A 137 -1.82 -3.85 -13.32
N ARG A 138 -1.06 -3.62 -14.39
CA ARG A 138 -0.16 -4.64 -14.93
C ARG A 138 0.97 -4.95 -13.96
N ILE A 139 1.69 -3.92 -13.50
CA ILE A 139 2.82 -4.09 -12.58
C ILE A 139 2.35 -4.67 -11.23
N GLU A 140 1.20 -4.24 -10.70
CA GLU A 140 0.63 -4.84 -9.50
C GLU A 140 0.45 -6.35 -9.62
N ARG A 141 -0.19 -6.82 -10.70
CA ARG A 141 -0.37 -8.27 -10.95
C ARG A 141 0.94 -9.02 -11.11
N GLU A 142 1.91 -8.42 -11.78
CA GLU A 142 3.24 -8.99 -11.96
C GLU A 142 3.96 -9.15 -10.61
N LEU A 143 3.88 -8.15 -9.73
CA LEU A 143 4.45 -8.22 -8.37
C LEU A 143 3.69 -9.22 -7.48
N GLN A 144 2.37 -9.27 -7.56
CA GLN A 144 1.55 -10.26 -6.82
C GLN A 144 1.85 -11.70 -7.23
N SER A 145 2.34 -11.92 -8.45
CA SER A 145 2.76 -13.24 -8.94
C SER A 145 4.25 -13.55 -8.75
N GLY A 146 4.99 -12.69 -8.05
CA GLY A 146 6.42 -12.89 -7.77
C GLY A 146 7.33 -12.65 -8.97
N GLN A 147 6.88 -11.91 -9.98
CA GLN A 147 7.72 -11.53 -11.10
C GLN A 147 8.75 -10.46 -10.69
N HIS A 148 9.69 -10.17 -11.59
CA HIS A 148 10.76 -9.19 -11.43
C HIS A 148 11.78 -9.51 -10.31
N GLY A 149 11.85 -10.78 -9.85
CA GLY A 149 12.82 -11.19 -8.85
C GLY A 149 12.49 -10.75 -7.41
N HIS A 150 11.31 -10.21 -7.19
CA HIS A 150 10.82 -9.86 -5.84
C HIS A 150 9.94 -10.98 -5.28
N PRO A 151 9.94 -11.19 -3.94
CA PRO A 151 9.06 -12.17 -3.32
C PRO A 151 7.58 -11.78 -3.52
N ILE A 152 6.70 -12.77 -3.48
CA ILE A 152 5.25 -12.53 -3.45
C ILE A 152 4.91 -11.81 -2.14
N PRO A 153 4.20 -10.68 -2.18
CA PRO A 153 3.83 -9.95 -0.97
C PRO A 153 2.89 -10.79 -0.10
N LYS A 154 3.17 -10.86 1.19
CA LYS A 154 2.50 -11.78 2.13
C LYS A 154 0.98 -11.63 2.16
N LEU A 155 0.47 -10.40 2.08
CA LEU A 155 -0.97 -10.14 2.18
C LEU A 155 -1.73 -10.24 0.85
N ASN A 156 -1.08 -9.99 -0.29
CA ASN A 156 -1.74 -10.11 -1.59
C ASN A 156 -1.84 -11.58 -2.07
N GLY A 157 -0.98 -12.46 -1.59
CA GLY A 157 -1.00 -13.89 -1.92
C GLY A 157 -2.03 -14.73 -1.15
N MET A 158 -2.81 -14.09 -0.27
CA MET A 158 -3.83 -14.75 0.56
C MET A 158 -5.21 -14.78 -0.10
N THR A 159 -5.29 -14.77 -1.42
CA THR A 159 -6.54 -15.14 -2.09
C THR A 159 -6.74 -16.64 -1.96
N GLN A 160 -7.75 -16.99 -1.23
CA GLN A 160 -8.37 -18.27 -0.89
C GLN A 160 -8.13 -19.42 -1.87
#